data_31df480373017db157ad00685eab98f1
#
_entry.id   31df480373017db157ad00685eab98f1
#
_cell.length_a   1.000
_cell.length_b   1.000
_cell.length_c   1.000
_cell.angle_alpha   90.00
_cell.angle_beta   90.00
_cell.angle_gamma   90.00
#
_symmetry.space_group_name_H-M   'P 1'
#
loop_
_entity.id
_entity.type
_entity.pdbx_description
1 polymer ?
#
loop_
_entity_poly.entity_id
_entity_poly.type
_entity_poly.pdbx_seq_one_letter_code
_entity_poly.pdbx_strand_id
1 'polypeptide(L)'
;IEAASVTGKSSLCSYLYGYRNDYQGIINFDETNIKAYSVKQWVDLRKHSLSMLFQDLRIFTELTAIENVQLKNNLTGHKKKKEILSLFEKLGISDKLNVKAGKLSFGQQQRVAFIRAFCQPFDFLFLDEPISHLDDENSRIMGEIIIDEAGKQGAGVIATSIGKHIELPYKKVLQ
;
A
#
# COMPACT_ATOMS: atom_id res chain seq x y z
N ILE A 1 9.53 8.48 5.88
CA ILE A 1 10.78 8.05 6.56
C ILE A 1 11.83 7.88 5.48
N GLU A 2 12.89 8.66 5.56
CA GLU A 2 13.98 8.68 4.60
C GLU A 2 15.26 8.20 5.29
N ALA A 3 15.93 7.21 4.70
CA ALA A 3 17.24 6.74 5.19
C ALA A 3 17.92 5.87 4.12
N ALA A 4 19.22 5.64 4.26
CA ALA A 4 19.99 4.77 3.39
C ALA A 4 19.42 3.33 3.36
N SER A 5 19.81 2.55 2.36
CA SER A 5 19.43 1.14 2.28
C SER A 5 19.85 0.38 3.55
N VAL A 6 19.08 -0.64 3.96
CA VAL A 6 19.39 -1.51 5.14
C VAL A 6 19.20 -0.85 6.51
N THR A 7 18.60 0.32 6.63
CA THR A 7 18.42 1.04 7.92
C THR A 7 17.16 0.64 8.70
N GLY A 8 16.45 -0.41 8.29
CA GLY A 8 15.28 -0.91 9.03
C GLY A 8 13.92 -0.28 8.67
N LYS A 9 13.83 0.53 7.60
CA LYS A 9 12.56 1.16 7.16
C LYS A 9 11.45 0.14 6.91
N SER A 10 11.70 -0.86 6.06
CA SER A 10 10.75 -1.96 5.77
C SER A 10 10.47 -2.80 7.01
N SER A 11 11.44 -2.94 7.92
CA SER A 11 11.23 -3.57 9.23
C SER A 11 10.24 -2.79 10.08
N LEU A 12 10.38 -1.46 10.14
CA LEU A 12 9.45 -0.60 10.87
C LEU A 12 8.02 -0.72 10.29
N CYS A 13 7.86 -0.63 8.98
CA CYS A 13 6.55 -0.86 8.34
C CYS A 13 6.00 -2.25 8.68
N SER A 14 6.84 -3.27 8.68
CA SER A 14 6.46 -4.64 9.03
C SER A 14 6.03 -4.79 10.50
N TYR A 15 6.66 -4.06 11.42
CA TYR A 15 6.26 -4.01 12.83
C TYR A 15 4.91 -3.30 13.02
N LEU A 16 4.76 -2.14 12.42
CA LEU A 16 3.52 -1.36 12.48
C LEU A 16 2.34 -2.09 11.83
N TYR A 17 2.60 -2.84 10.76
CA TYR A 17 1.58 -3.66 10.10
C TYR A 17 1.31 -4.99 10.81
N GLY A 18 2.06 -5.29 11.90
CA GLY A 18 1.96 -6.53 12.68
C GLY A 18 2.42 -7.78 11.93
N TYR A 19 3.33 -7.63 10.96
CA TYR A 19 3.92 -8.73 10.21
C TYR A 19 5.09 -9.37 10.92
N ARG A 20 5.80 -8.57 11.72
CA ARG A 20 6.91 -8.95 12.59
C ARG A 20 6.66 -8.46 14.00
N ASN A 21 7.23 -9.13 14.99
CA ASN A 21 7.14 -8.79 16.41
C ASN A 21 8.49 -8.85 17.14
N ASP A 22 9.59 -9.07 16.41
CA ASP A 22 10.96 -9.22 16.90
C ASP A 22 11.65 -7.87 17.11
N TYR A 23 10.96 -6.89 17.71
CA TYR A 23 11.50 -5.57 18.05
C TYR A 23 11.60 -5.37 19.57
N GLN A 24 12.50 -4.48 19.98
CA GLN A 24 12.58 -3.98 21.35
C GLN A 24 11.79 -2.67 21.47
N GLY A 25 11.23 -2.40 22.65
CA GLY A 25 10.41 -1.23 22.89
C GLY A 25 8.91 -1.51 22.81
N ILE A 26 8.13 -0.44 22.79
CA ILE A 26 6.65 -0.44 22.85
C ILE A 26 6.12 0.28 21.61
N ILE A 27 5.16 -0.34 20.95
CA ILE A 27 4.34 0.28 19.91
C ILE A 27 2.88 0.17 20.36
N ASN A 28 2.21 1.30 20.47
CA ASN A 28 0.80 1.34 20.80
C ASN A 28 -0.02 1.85 19.61
N PHE A 29 -1.17 1.24 19.39
CA PHE A 29 -2.25 1.85 18.64
C PHE A 29 -3.28 2.31 19.67
N ASP A 30 -3.54 3.62 19.69
CA ASP A 30 -4.22 4.29 20.77
C ASP A 30 -3.51 3.96 22.12
N GLU A 31 -4.20 3.38 23.07
CA GLU A 31 -3.63 3.02 24.38
C GLU A 31 -3.19 1.54 24.47
N THR A 32 -3.34 0.77 23.40
CA THR A 32 -3.10 -0.68 23.43
C THR A 32 -1.78 -1.05 22.76
N ASN A 33 -0.93 -1.76 23.51
CA ASN A 33 0.31 -2.32 22.98
C ASN A 33 -0.02 -3.37 21.93
N ILE A 34 0.53 -3.20 20.70
CA ILE A 34 0.25 -4.09 19.57
C ILE A 34 0.74 -5.53 19.79
N LYS A 35 1.67 -5.76 20.70
CA LYS A 35 2.09 -7.12 21.10
C LYS A 35 0.99 -7.91 21.81
N ALA A 36 0.00 -7.23 22.39
CA ALA A 36 -1.13 -7.86 23.05
C ALA A 36 -2.28 -8.23 22.10
N TYR A 37 -2.19 -7.83 20.81
CA TYR A 37 -3.25 -8.11 19.87
C TYR A 37 -3.31 -9.59 19.48
N SER A 38 -4.51 -10.15 19.58
CA SER A 38 -4.84 -11.47 19.05
C SER A 38 -4.80 -11.49 17.52
N VAL A 39 -4.69 -12.68 16.94
CA VAL A 39 -4.78 -12.86 15.47
C VAL A 39 -6.07 -12.25 14.91
N LYS A 40 -7.20 -12.40 15.60
CA LYS A 40 -8.50 -11.84 15.18
C LYS A 40 -8.45 -10.31 15.11
N GLN A 41 -7.86 -9.64 16.10
CA GLN A 41 -7.71 -8.18 16.10
C GLN A 41 -6.78 -7.71 14.97
N TRP A 42 -5.68 -8.42 14.71
CA TRP A 42 -4.81 -8.12 13.58
C TRP A 42 -5.50 -8.29 12.22
N VAL A 43 -6.32 -9.35 12.06
CA VAL A 43 -7.10 -9.54 10.84
C VAL A 43 -8.08 -8.39 10.64
N ASP A 44 -8.76 -7.97 11.69
CA ASP A 44 -9.73 -6.88 11.63
C ASP A 44 -9.07 -5.53 11.29
N LEU A 45 -7.96 -5.20 11.96
CA LEU A 45 -7.17 -4.00 11.65
C LEU A 45 -6.69 -3.97 10.20
N ARG A 46 -6.13 -5.08 9.69
CA ARG A 46 -5.65 -5.16 8.30
C ARG A 46 -6.78 -5.18 7.28
N LYS A 47 -8.00 -5.41 7.71
CA LYS A 47 -9.19 -5.40 6.86
C LYS A 47 -9.79 -4.00 6.78
N HIS A 48 -9.77 -3.22 7.88
CA HIS A 48 -10.53 -1.99 7.99
C HIS A 48 -9.71 -0.73 8.24
N SER A 49 -8.52 -0.85 8.87
CA SER A 49 -7.77 0.31 9.35
C SER A 49 -6.36 0.43 8.78
N LEU A 50 -5.72 -0.66 8.42
CA LEU A 50 -4.34 -0.65 7.97
C LEU A 50 -4.22 -1.19 6.54
N SER A 51 -3.81 -0.36 5.60
CA SER A 51 -3.43 -0.82 4.26
C SER A 51 -1.93 -0.70 4.03
N MET A 52 -1.36 -1.57 3.19
CA MET A 52 0.07 -1.57 2.90
C MET A 52 0.35 -1.92 1.43
N LEU A 53 1.19 -1.11 0.80
CA LEU A 53 1.90 -1.45 -0.41
C LEU A 53 3.28 -1.96 -0.01
N PHE A 54 3.53 -3.24 -0.23
CA PHE A 54 4.79 -3.90 0.07
C PHE A 54 5.82 -3.65 -1.04
N GLN A 55 7.08 -3.53 -0.68
CA GLN A 55 8.19 -3.42 -1.64
C GLN A 55 8.25 -4.64 -2.58
N ASP A 56 7.99 -5.85 -2.08
CA ASP A 56 7.94 -7.11 -2.85
C ASP A 56 6.59 -7.33 -3.56
N LEU A 57 5.71 -6.32 -3.60
CA LEU A 57 4.39 -6.25 -4.22
C LEU A 57 3.38 -7.31 -3.77
N ARG A 58 3.80 -8.49 -3.39
CA ARG A 58 2.97 -9.65 -3.00
C ARG A 58 1.85 -9.95 -3.99
N ILE A 59 2.17 -9.91 -5.26
CA ILE A 59 1.26 -10.19 -6.37
C ILE A 59 1.09 -11.71 -6.52
N PHE A 60 -0.13 -12.14 -6.80
CA PHE A 60 -0.45 -13.51 -7.20
C PHE A 60 -0.27 -13.62 -8.72
N THR A 61 0.83 -14.20 -9.16
CA THR A 61 1.26 -14.25 -10.57
C THR A 61 0.30 -15.02 -11.46
N GLU A 62 -0.41 -16.02 -10.91
CA GLU A 62 -1.37 -16.87 -11.62
C GLU A 62 -2.72 -16.18 -11.86
N LEU A 63 -3.04 -15.16 -11.07
CA LEU A 63 -4.26 -14.38 -11.21
C LEU A 63 -4.05 -13.22 -12.20
N THR A 64 -5.13 -12.79 -12.81
CA THR A 64 -5.15 -11.58 -13.65
C THR A 64 -4.97 -10.33 -12.79
N ALA A 65 -4.68 -9.19 -13.44
CA ALA A 65 -4.56 -7.92 -12.75
C ALA A 65 -5.83 -7.57 -11.97
N ILE A 66 -7.01 -7.71 -12.60
CA ILE A 66 -8.29 -7.40 -11.93
C ILE A 66 -8.59 -8.37 -10.78
N GLU A 67 -8.28 -9.66 -10.92
CA GLU A 67 -8.49 -10.66 -9.86
C GLU A 67 -7.61 -10.36 -8.64
N ASN A 68 -6.33 -9.97 -8.85
CA ASN A 68 -5.46 -9.52 -7.76
C ASN A 68 -6.07 -8.37 -6.94
N VAL A 69 -6.70 -7.43 -7.61
CA VAL A 69 -7.37 -6.29 -6.96
C VAL A 69 -8.65 -6.74 -6.26
N GLN A 70 -9.44 -7.58 -6.91
CA GLN A 70 -10.71 -8.10 -6.36
C GLN A 70 -10.52 -8.95 -5.11
N LEU A 71 -9.42 -9.69 -4.96
CA LEU A 71 -9.11 -10.44 -3.73
C LEU A 71 -9.23 -9.55 -2.49
N LYS A 72 -8.72 -8.32 -2.57
CA LYS A 72 -8.78 -7.39 -1.45
C LYS A 72 -10.17 -6.75 -1.33
N ASN A 73 -10.71 -6.30 -2.46
CA ASN A 73 -12.00 -5.62 -2.47
C ASN A 73 -13.15 -6.51 -1.97
N ASN A 74 -13.12 -7.80 -2.27
CA ASN A 74 -14.16 -8.75 -1.86
C ASN A 74 -14.24 -8.94 -0.34
N LEU A 75 -13.20 -8.56 0.42
CA LEU A 75 -13.22 -8.65 1.88
C LEU A 75 -14.15 -7.60 2.53
N THR A 76 -14.32 -6.45 1.88
CA THR A 76 -15.06 -5.31 2.45
C THR A 76 -16.09 -4.70 1.50
N GLY A 77 -15.98 -4.95 0.20
CA GLY A 77 -16.80 -4.28 -0.82
C GLY A 77 -16.55 -2.77 -0.90
N HIS A 78 -15.36 -2.30 -0.48
CA HIS A 78 -15.05 -0.88 -0.29
C HIS A 78 -15.20 -0.06 -1.55
N LYS A 79 -14.71 -0.57 -2.70
CA LYS A 79 -14.80 0.13 -3.99
C LYS A 79 -15.81 -0.52 -4.92
N LYS A 80 -16.59 0.34 -5.60
CA LYS A 80 -17.43 -0.10 -6.71
C LYS A 80 -16.57 -0.46 -7.92
N LYS A 81 -17.06 -1.34 -8.78
CA LYS A 81 -16.37 -1.75 -10.01
C LYS A 81 -15.90 -0.55 -10.85
N LYS A 82 -16.73 0.49 -10.98
CA LYS A 82 -16.41 1.70 -11.75
C LYS A 82 -15.18 2.42 -11.18
N GLU A 83 -15.05 2.50 -9.87
CA GLU A 83 -13.92 3.16 -9.20
C GLU A 83 -12.62 2.37 -9.42
N ILE A 84 -12.68 1.05 -9.33
CA ILE A 84 -11.54 0.17 -9.63
C ILE A 84 -11.09 0.37 -11.09
N LEU A 85 -12.02 0.34 -12.05
CA LEU A 85 -11.69 0.54 -13.47
C LEU A 85 -11.09 1.93 -13.73
N SER A 86 -11.58 2.97 -13.07
CA SER A 86 -11.01 4.32 -13.15
C SER A 86 -9.56 4.38 -12.63
N LEU A 87 -9.21 3.62 -11.59
CA LEU A 87 -7.83 3.54 -11.12
C LEU A 87 -6.91 2.85 -12.15
N PHE A 88 -7.39 1.79 -12.81
CA PHE A 88 -6.67 1.16 -13.92
C PHE A 88 -6.44 2.11 -15.09
N GLU A 89 -7.44 2.93 -15.42
CA GLU A 89 -7.37 3.94 -16.47
C GLU A 89 -6.35 5.03 -16.12
N LYS A 90 -6.47 5.64 -14.94
CA LYS A 90 -5.54 6.67 -14.45
C LYS A 90 -4.09 6.21 -14.48
N LEU A 91 -3.84 4.94 -14.17
CA LEU A 91 -2.50 4.34 -14.16
C LEU A 91 -2.08 3.73 -15.51
N GLY A 92 -2.85 3.92 -16.58
CA GLY A 92 -2.48 3.51 -17.94
C GLY A 92 -2.32 1.99 -18.12
N ILE A 93 -3.09 1.19 -17.38
CA ILE A 93 -3.05 -0.29 -17.45
C ILE A 93 -4.44 -0.93 -17.68
N SER A 94 -5.38 -0.19 -18.28
CA SER A 94 -6.73 -0.71 -18.57
C SER A 94 -6.70 -1.90 -19.54
N ASP A 95 -5.78 -1.92 -20.48
CA ASP A 95 -5.57 -3.01 -21.44
C ASP A 95 -5.01 -4.29 -20.80
N LYS A 96 -4.56 -4.20 -19.54
CA LYS A 96 -3.97 -5.30 -18.77
C LYS A 96 -4.92 -5.99 -17.79
N LEU A 97 -6.16 -5.51 -17.67
CA LEU A 97 -7.15 -6.02 -16.70
C LEU A 97 -7.21 -7.54 -16.63
N ASN A 98 -7.31 -8.19 -17.78
CA ASN A 98 -7.47 -9.64 -17.90
C ASN A 98 -6.15 -10.38 -18.19
N VAL A 99 -5.01 -9.69 -18.11
CA VAL A 99 -3.69 -10.30 -18.28
C VAL A 99 -3.24 -10.89 -16.94
N LYS A 100 -2.73 -12.13 -16.96
CA LYS A 100 -2.11 -12.73 -15.76
C LYS A 100 -0.96 -11.86 -15.27
N ALA A 101 -0.93 -11.60 -13.96
CA ALA A 101 0.04 -10.70 -13.36
C ALA A 101 1.50 -11.14 -13.59
N GLY A 102 1.76 -12.44 -13.68
CA GLY A 102 3.08 -12.96 -14.02
C GLY A 102 3.58 -12.62 -15.44
N LYS A 103 2.70 -12.14 -16.34
CA LYS A 103 3.05 -11.68 -17.68
C LYS A 103 3.24 -10.16 -17.77
N LEU A 104 2.99 -9.45 -16.69
CA LEU A 104 3.13 -8.01 -16.60
C LEU A 104 4.60 -7.63 -16.31
N SER A 105 5.03 -6.46 -16.80
CA SER A 105 6.30 -5.88 -16.35
C SER A 105 6.24 -5.54 -14.85
N PHE A 106 7.40 -5.42 -14.20
CA PHE A 106 7.45 -5.10 -12.78
C PHE A 106 6.70 -3.79 -12.46
N GLY A 107 6.86 -2.73 -13.25
CA GLY A 107 6.12 -1.48 -13.08
C GLY A 107 4.61 -1.62 -13.27
N GLN A 108 4.14 -2.52 -14.16
CA GLN A 108 2.72 -2.84 -14.29
C GLN A 108 2.22 -3.62 -13.07
N GLN A 109 2.97 -4.59 -12.57
CA GLN A 109 2.66 -5.31 -11.33
C GLN A 109 2.60 -4.35 -10.13
N GLN A 110 3.51 -3.39 -10.06
CA GLN A 110 3.54 -2.36 -9.02
C GLN A 110 2.26 -1.52 -9.04
N ARG A 111 1.79 -1.10 -10.22
CA ARG A 111 0.52 -0.37 -10.37
C ARG A 111 -0.70 -1.22 -9.96
N VAL A 112 -0.70 -2.51 -10.28
CA VAL A 112 -1.75 -3.45 -9.82
C VAL A 112 -1.73 -3.58 -8.29
N ALA A 113 -0.55 -3.77 -7.67
CA ALA A 113 -0.40 -3.85 -6.22
C ALA A 113 -0.83 -2.54 -5.54
N PHE A 114 -0.53 -1.41 -6.16
CA PHE A 114 -0.94 -0.09 -5.72
C PHE A 114 -2.48 0.03 -5.72
N ILE A 115 -3.16 -0.27 -6.83
CA ILE A 115 -4.64 -0.27 -6.89
C ILE A 115 -5.22 -1.17 -5.80
N ARG A 116 -4.65 -2.37 -5.61
CA ARG A 116 -5.09 -3.32 -4.60
C ARG A 116 -5.03 -2.74 -3.19
N ALA A 117 -4.02 -1.93 -2.87
CA ALA A 117 -3.88 -1.29 -1.56
C ALA A 117 -5.04 -0.32 -1.25
N PHE A 118 -5.67 0.27 -2.26
CA PHE A 118 -6.83 1.17 -2.11
C PHE A 118 -8.19 0.45 -2.12
N CYS A 119 -8.22 -0.88 -2.30
CA CYS A 119 -9.46 -1.64 -2.38
C CYS A 119 -9.97 -2.13 -1.01
N GLN A 120 -9.63 -1.40 0.04
CA GLN A 120 -10.15 -1.56 1.39
C GLN A 120 -10.22 -0.19 2.08
N PRO A 121 -11.02 -0.02 3.14
CA PRO A 121 -10.92 1.16 4.00
C PRO A 121 -9.60 1.13 4.78
N PHE A 122 -9.10 2.32 5.15
CA PHE A 122 -7.91 2.43 5.98
C PHE A 122 -7.88 3.78 6.73
N ASP A 123 -7.37 3.74 7.96
CA ASP A 123 -7.00 4.90 8.75
C ASP A 123 -5.52 5.26 8.49
N PHE A 124 -4.71 4.25 8.17
CA PHE A 124 -3.30 4.41 7.80
C PHE A 124 -2.93 3.60 6.57
N LEU A 125 -2.27 4.26 5.61
CA LEU A 125 -1.67 3.65 4.42
C LEU A 125 -0.15 3.64 4.57
N PHE A 126 0.43 2.44 4.56
CA PHE A 126 1.89 2.25 4.53
C PHE A 126 2.36 2.04 3.09
N LEU A 127 3.38 2.77 2.69
CA LEU A 127 3.98 2.72 1.36
C LEU A 127 5.47 2.40 1.51
N ASP A 128 5.86 1.16 1.23
CA ASP A 128 7.26 0.74 1.33
C ASP A 128 7.93 0.82 -0.03
N GLU A 129 8.73 1.88 -0.23
CA GLU A 129 9.42 2.23 -1.48
C GLU A 129 8.48 2.26 -2.72
N PRO A 130 7.41 3.06 -2.68
CA PRO A 130 6.29 2.94 -3.63
C PRO A 130 6.66 3.26 -5.09
N ILE A 131 7.79 3.94 -5.34
CA ILE A 131 8.14 4.45 -6.68
C ILE A 131 9.53 4.03 -7.16
N SER A 132 10.16 3.05 -6.52
CA SER A 132 11.54 2.64 -6.81
C SER A 132 11.79 2.25 -8.28
N HIS A 133 10.75 1.85 -9.02
CA HIS A 133 10.84 1.38 -10.41
C HIS A 133 9.87 2.11 -11.36
N LEU A 134 9.43 3.32 -11.00
CA LEU A 134 8.51 4.11 -11.80
C LEU A 134 9.21 5.33 -12.42
N ASP A 135 8.73 5.70 -13.61
CA ASP A 135 9.03 7.00 -14.20
C ASP A 135 8.33 8.14 -13.44
N ASP A 136 8.72 9.38 -13.74
CA ASP A 136 8.24 10.55 -13.02
C ASP A 136 6.74 10.78 -13.22
N GLU A 137 6.21 10.50 -14.41
CA GLU A 137 4.77 10.67 -14.71
C GLU A 137 3.92 9.69 -13.91
N ASN A 138 4.27 8.40 -13.89
CA ASN A 138 3.55 7.42 -13.07
C ASN A 138 3.69 7.72 -11.57
N SER A 139 4.85 8.20 -11.12
CA SER A 139 5.07 8.63 -9.74
C SER A 139 4.15 9.79 -9.36
N ARG A 140 4.00 10.80 -10.22
CA ARG A 140 3.10 11.94 -10.03
C ARG A 140 1.65 11.49 -9.93
N ILE A 141 1.18 10.68 -10.88
CA ILE A 141 -0.20 10.15 -10.89
C ILE A 141 -0.49 9.35 -9.61
N MET A 142 0.46 8.53 -9.17
CA MET A 142 0.30 7.79 -7.91
C MET A 142 0.21 8.73 -6.71
N GLY A 143 1.00 9.81 -6.68
CA GLY A 143 0.92 10.83 -5.64
C GLY A 143 -0.45 11.48 -5.56
N GLU A 144 -1.01 11.87 -6.71
CA GLU A 144 -2.36 12.45 -6.80
C GLU A 144 -3.44 11.47 -6.30
N ILE A 145 -3.34 10.19 -6.66
CA ILE A 145 -4.28 9.15 -6.18
C ILE A 145 -4.16 8.98 -4.67
N ILE A 146 -2.95 8.97 -4.11
CA ILE A 146 -2.74 8.85 -2.67
C ILE A 146 -3.41 10.01 -1.94
N ILE A 147 -3.18 11.24 -2.39
CA ILE A 147 -3.75 12.46 -1.78
C ILE A 147 -5.29 12.40 -1.81
N ASP A 148 -5.86 12.07 -2.97
CA ASP A 148 -7.32 11.99 -3.15
C ASP A 148 -7.94 10.89 -2.27
N GLU A 149 -7.39 9.69 -2.31
CA GLU A 149 -7.94 8.52 -1.60
C GLU A 149 -7.75 8.62 -0.07
N ALA A 150 -6.57 9.06 0.38
CA ALA A 150 -6.33 9.28 1.81
C ALA A 150 -7.18 10.46 2.32
N GLY A 151 -7.30 11.53 1.55
CA GLY A 151 -8.12 12.69 1.90
C GLY A 151 -9.60 12.33 2.05
N LYS A 152 -10.16 11.51 1.16
CA LYS A 152 -11.56 11.02 1.26
C LYS A 152 -11.83 10.24 2.54
N GLN A 153 -10.83 9.57 3.09
CA GLN A 153 -10.95 8.73 4.28
C GLN A 153 -10.44 9.44 5.56
N GLY A 154 -9.86 10.64 5.45
CA GLY A 154 -9.19 11.30 6.58
C GLY A 154 -7.97 10.53 7.09
N ALA A 155 -7.36 9.72 6.22
CA ALA A 155 -6.34 8.76 6.58
C ALA A 155 -4.94 9.36 6.61
N GLY A 156 -4.08 8.80 7.48
CA GLY A 156 -2.65 9.08 7.50
C GLY A 156 -1.88 8.25 6.48
N VAL A 157 -0.80 8.83 5.91
CA VAL A 157 0.10 8.13 4.99
C VAL A 157 1.50 8.09 5.58
N ILE A 158 2.09 6.90 5.63
CA ILE A 158 3.47 6.67 6.06
C ILE A 158 4.22 6.06 4.87
N ALA A 159 5.12 6.83 4.28
CA ALA A 159 5.94 6.38 3.16
C ALA A 159 7.40 6.21 3.59
N THR A 160 8.05 5.16 3.09
CA THR A 160 9.50 4.99 3.17
C THR A 160 10.12 5.22 1.79
N SER A 161 11.33 5.75 1.75
CA SER A 161 12.05 5.99 0.50
C SER A 161 13.56 5.82 0.65
N ILE A 162 14.22 5.54 -0.48
CA ILE A 162 15.67 5.56 -0.65
C ILE A 162 15.96 6.53 -1.81
N GLY A 163 16.44 7.74 -1.47
CA GLY A 163 16.81 8.76 -2.45
C GLY A 163 15.61 9.41 -3.17
N LYS A 164 14.91 8.67 -4.02
CA LYS A 164 13.72 9.17 -4.71
C LYS A 164 12.47 8.97 -3.84
N HIS A 165 11.69 10.02 -3.62
CA HIS A 165 10.44 9.96 -2.86
C HIS A 165 9.26 10.46 -3.69
N ILE A 166 8.09 9.90 -3.39
CA ILE A 166 6.84 10.33 -4.00
C ILE A 166 6.50 11.74 -3.51
N GLU A 167 6.03 12.60 -4.40
CA GLU A 167 5.65 13.97 -4.04
C GLU A 167 4.32 13.98 -3.28
N LEU A 168 4.40 14.14 -1.97
CA LEU A 168 3.26 14.27 -1.06
C LEU A 168 3.47 15.47 -0.14
N PRO A 169 2.40 16.09 0.39
CA PRO A 169 2.50 17.17 1.36
C PRO A 169 2.88 16.62 2.75
N TYR A 170 4.12 16.18 2.91
CA TYR A 170 4.59 15.59 4.16
C TYR A 170 4.51 16.57 5.33
N LYS A 171 3.85 16.17 6.42
CA LYS A 171 3.82 16.95 7.68
C LYS A 171 5.09 16.75 8.50
N LYS A 172 5.76 15.60 8.36
CA LYS A 172 6.96 15.24 9.10
C LYS A 172 7.84 14.31 8.26
N VAL A 173 9.13 14.60 8.22
CA VAL A 173 10.16 13.73 7.65
C VAL A 173 11.04 13.24 8.80
N LEU A 174 11.26 11.93 8.88
CA LEU A 174 12.17 11.27 9.82
C LEU A 174 13.35 10.72 9.03
N GLN A 175 14.55 11.01 9.49
CA GLN A 175 15.82 10.53 8.93
C GLN A 175 16.49 9.59 9.92
#